data_b65beab958d7fdef468e049c7a76eea5
#
_entry.id   b65beab958d7fdef468e049c7a76eea5
#
_cell.length_a   1.000
_cell.length_b   1.000
_cell.length_c   1.000
_cell.angle_alpha   90.00
_cell.angle_beta   90.00
_cell.angle_gamma   90.00
#
_symmetry.space_group_name_H-M   'P 1'
#
loop_
_entity.id
_entity.type
_entity.pdbx_description
1 polymer ?
#
loop_
_entity_poly.entity_id
_entity_poly.type
_entity_poly.pdbx_seq_one_letter_code
_entity_poly.pdbx_strand_id
1 'polypeptide(L)'
;MSIQANYVYTRGYRGKVKGMVLDWSGTTADEYVLAPAVVFVDVFKKFNVEISMAEARGPMGLRKDLHILELTKVPEIRERWKGVHGKYPDQGDVDLMFADFVPMQLNCLRKYTTLLPHVAEVTQKFQKEGIKIGSSTGFVRSMVDILEEDAKKQ
;
A
#
# COMPACT_ATOMS: atom_id res chain seq x y z
N MET A 1 -22.53 6.04 -28.49
CA MET A 1 -21.68 4.99 -29.10
C MET A 1 -20.57 4.69 -28.13
N SER A 2 -20.61 3.54 -27.46
CA SER A 2 -19.50 3.08 -26.59
C SER A 2 -18.44 2.45 -27.47
N ILE A 3 -17.24 3.03 -27.49
CA ILE A 3 -16.09 2.42 -28.14
C ILE A 3 -15.62 1.28 -27.21
N GLN A 4 -16.00 0.05 -27.55
CA GLN A 4 -15.35 -1.13 -26.97
C GLN A 4 -13.95 -1.23 -27.58
N ALA A 5 -12.93 -0.82 -26.82
CA ALA A 5 -11.55 -1.09 -27.19
C ALA A 5 -11.29 -2.58 -26.96
N ASN A 6 -11.21 -3.36 -28.03
CA ASN A 6 -10.74 -4.73 -27.99
C ASN A 6 -9.23 -4.71 -27.68
N TYR A 7 -8.86 -4.85 -26.41
CA TYR A 7 -7.46 -4.96 -26.01
C TYR A 7 -6.98 -6.40 -26.27
N VAL A 8 -6.15 -6.60 -27.30
CA VAL A 8 -5.52 -7.89 -27.58
C VAL A 8 -4.10 -7.86 -27.02
N TYR A 9 -3.88 -8.58 -25.91
CA TYR A 9 -2.54 -8.78 -25.36
C TYR A 9 -1.84 -9.93 -26.10
N THR A 10 -0.78 -9.63 -26.82
CA THR A 10 0.08 -10.66 -27.43
C THR A 10 1.35 -10.80 -26.62
N ARG A 11 1.55 -11.96 -25.98
CA ARG A 11 2.78 -12.25 -25.25
C ARG A 11 3.97 -12.33 -26.24
N GLY A 12 4.86 -11.34 -26.21
CA GLY A 12 6.04 -11.29 -27.07
C GLY A 12 7.12 -12.31 -26.69
N TYR A 13 7.28 -12.59 -25.38
CA TYR A 13 8.27 -13.53 -24.86
C TYR A 13 7.68 -14.93 -24.68
N ARG A 14 8.27 -15.93 -25.36
CA ARG A 14 7.86 -17.35 -25.30
C ARG A 14 8.81 -18.23 -24.47
N GLY A 15 9.80 -17.65 -23.80
CA GLY A 15 10.73 -18.37 -22.94
C GLY A 15 10.09 -18.78 -21.60
N LYS A 16 10.87 -19.55 -20.81
CA LYS A 16 10.46 -19.90 -19.43
C LYS A 16 10.45 -18.65 -18.54
N VAL A 17 9.49 -18.56 -17.63
CA VAL A 17 9.47 -17.55 -16.57
C VAL A 17 10.70 -17.75 -15.70
N LYS A 18 11.50 -16.72 -15.50
CA LYS A 18 12.75 -16.77 -14.71
C LYS A 18 12.64 -16.04 -13.37
N GLY A 19 11.63 -15.19 -13.22
CA GLY A 19 11.39 -14.45 -11.99
C GLY A 19 9.96 -13.93 -11.92
N MET A 20 9.50 -13.68 -10.71
CA MET A 20 8.22 -13.04 -10.38
C MET A 20 8.47 -11.93 -9.38
N VAL A 21 7.76 -10.82 -9.54
CA VAL A 21 7.71 -9.73 -8.56
C VAL A 21 6.27 -9.65 -8.07
N LEU A 22 6.09 -9.86 -6.78
CA LEU A 22 4.77 -9.88 -6.13
C LEU A 22 4.58 -8.59 -5.34
N ASP A 23 3.39 -8.03 -5.35
CA ASP A 23 3.01 -7.00 -4.39
C ASP A 23 2.91 -7.61 -2.99
N TRP A 24 2.91 -6.76 -1.96
CA TRP A 24 2.89 -7.23 -0.58
C TRP A 24 1.46 -7.26 -0.03
N SER A 25 0.89 -6.10 0.30
CA SER A 25 -0.41 -6.01 0.96
C SER A 25 -1.55 -6.46 0.05
N GLY A 26 -2.32 -7.45 0.47
CA GLY A 26 -3.43 -8.03 -0.30
C GLY A 26 -3.00 -9.03 -1.36
N THR A 27 -1.69 -9.27 -1.54
CA THR A 27 -1.14 -10.24 -2.49
C THR A 27 -0.31 -11.31 -1.77
N THR A 28 0.62 -10.89 -0.93
CA THR A 28 1.51 -11.80 -0.19
C THR A 28 1.10 -11.91 1.28
N ALA A 29 0.73 -10.81 1.89
CA ALA A 29 0.25 -10.71 3.28
C ALA A 29 -0.84 -9.67 3.40
N ASP A 30 -1.45 -9.54 4.61
CA ASP A 30 -2.49 -8.53 4.89
C ASP A 30 -3.67 -8.62 3.89
N GLU A 31 -4.42 -9.71 3.95
CA GLU A 31 -5.49 -10.08 3.01
C GLU A 31 -6.42 -8.92 2.62
N TYR A 32 -6.76 -8.08 3.59
CA TYR A 32 -7.72 -6.97 3.38
C TYR A 32 -7.05 -5.61 3.20
N VAL A 33 -5.72 -5.56 3.07
CA VAL A 33 -4.96 -4.31 2.94
C VAL A 33 -5.29 -3.32 4.07
N LEU A 34 -5.31 -3.82 5.31
CA LEU A 34 -5.71 -3.04 6.48
C LEU A 34 -4.55 -2.21 7.06
N ALA A 35 -3.32 -2.76 7.01
CA ALA A 35 -2.17 -2.13 7.64
C ALA A 35 -1.99 -0.65 7.27
N PRO A 36 -1.94 -0.24 5.99
CA PRO A 36 -1.81 1.17 5.65
C PRO A 36 -3.11 1.95 5.81
N ALA A 37 -4.27 1.34 5.52
CA ALA A 37 -5.55 2.03 5.50
C ALA A 37 -5.93 2.58 6.89
N VAL A 38 -5.76 1.78 7.94
CA VAL A 38 -6.02 2.20 9.33
C VAL A 38 -5.15 3.39 9.71
N VAL A 39 -3.85 3.33 9.36
CA VAL A 39 -2.92 4.39 9.73
C VAL A 39 -3.21 5.70 8.99
N PHE A 40 -3.66 5.66 7.74
CA PHE A 40 -4.10 6.88 7.06
C PHE A 40 -5.28 7.54 7.77
N VAL A 41 -6.28 6.76 8.19
CA VAL A 41 -7.41 7.29 8.99
C VAL A 41 -6.90 7.92 10.28
N ASP A 42 -6.03 7.25 11.02
CA ASP A 42 -5.50 7.73 12.29
C ASP A 42 -4.62 8.98 12.14
N VAL A 43 -3.82 9.06 11.06
CA VAL A 43 -3.02 10.26 10.77
C VAL A 43 -3.93 11.45 10.50
N PHE A 44 -4.91 11.35 9.60
CA PHE A 44 -5.83 12.45 9.33
C PHE A 44 -6.60 12.86 10.59
N LYS A 45 -7.04 11.89 11.40
CA LYS A 45 -7.69 12.15 12.70
C LYS A 45 -6.79 12.93 13.67
N LYS A 46 -5.48 12.67 13.69
CA LYS A 46 -4.51 13.43 14.49
C LYS A 46 -4.48 14.91 14.09
N PHE A 47 -4.75 15.21 12.82
CA PHE A 47 -4.89 16.57 12.30
C PHE A 47 -6.35 17.09 12.39
N ASN A 48 -7.21 16.44 13.17
CA ASN A 48 -8.62 16.76 13.34
C ASN A 48 -9.46 16.73 12.04
N VAL A 49 -9.02 15.99 11.05
CA VAL A 49 -9.74 15.77 9.79
C VAL A 49 -10.16 14.31 9.72
N GLU A 50 -11.47 14.06 9.71
CA GLU A 50 -11.98 12.70 9.59
C GLU A 50 -12.02 12.28 8.13
N ILE A 51 -11.48 11.08 7.86
CA ILE A 51 -11.64 10.37 6.59
C ILE A 51 -12.17 8.97 6.83
N SER A 52 -12.96 8.46 5.91
CA SER A 52 -13.47 7.10 5.96
C SER A 52 -12.41 6.09 5.49
N MET A 53 -12.58 4.82 5.87
CA MET A 53 -11.76 3.71 5.33
C MET A 53 -11.85 3.60 3.81
N ALA A 54 -13.00 3.93 3.22
CA ALA A 54 -13.17 3.93 1.77
C ALA A 54 -12.32 5.02 1.10
N GLU A 55 -12.34 6.24 1.63
CA GLU A 55 -11.48 7.33 1.17
C GLU A 55 -10.00 6.98 1.35
N ALA A 56 -9.60 6.50 2.53
CA ALA A 56 -8.23 6.09 2.82
C ALA A 56 -7.68 5.04 1.84
N ARG A 57 -8.55 4.23 1.24
CA ARG A 57 -8.18 3.19 0.26
C ARG A 57 -8.11 3.68 -1.19
N GLY A 58 -8.64 4.85 -1.49
CA GLY A 58 -8.70 5.36 -2.86
C GLY A 58 -7.35 5.30 -3.60
N PRO A 59 -6.28 5.93 -3.09
CA PRO A 59 -4.97 5.97 -3.74
C PRO A 59 -4.08 4.74 -3.44
N MET A 60 -4.63 3.59 -3.05
CA MET A 60 -3.85 2.40 -2.66
C MET A 60 -2.87 1.99 -3.77
N GLY A 61 -1.69 1.49 -3.38
CA GLY A 61 -0.60 1.14 -4.30
C GLY A 61 0.46 2.23 -4.47
N LEU A 62 0.16 3.49 -4.14
CA LEU A 62 1.14 4.57 -4.19
C LEU A 62 2.14 4.50 -3.00
N ARG A 63 3.32 5.12 -3.20
CA ARG A 63 4.25 5.43 -2.11
C ARG A 63 3.52 6.29 -1.06
N LYS A 64 3.80 6.09 0.22
CA LYS A 64 2.94 6.58 1.32
C LYS A 64 2.83 8.11 1.40
N ASP A 65 3.88 8.84 1.09
CA ASP A 65 3.85 10.30 0.97
C ASP A 65 2.96 10.77 -0.20
N LEU A 66 3.07 10.11 -1.36
CA LEU A 66 2.22 10.40 -2.52
C LEU A 66 0.76 10.02 -2.25
N HIS A 67 0.53 8.95 -1.49
CA HIS A 67 -0.81 8.54 -1.08
C HIS A 67 -1.48 9.62 -0.22
N ILE A 68 -0.75 10.16 0.78
CA ILE A 68 -1.24 11.28 1.60
C ILE A 68 -1.53 12.48 0.72
N LEU A 69 -0.61 12.83 -0.20
CA LEU A 69 -0.80 13.93 -1.14
C LEU A 69 -2.06 13.75 -1.99
N GLU A 70 -2.32 12.56 -2.50
CA GLU A 70 -3.53 12.31 -3.29
C GLU A 70 -4.81 12.39 -2.44
N LEU A 71 -4.79 11.94 -1.18
CA LEU A 71 -5.89 12.12 -0.26
C LEU A 71 -6.20 13.60 -0.02
N THR A 72 -5.19 14.45 0.11
CA THR A 72 -5.39 15.90 0.29
C THR A 72 -5.96 16.60 -0.95
N LYS A 73 -5.96 15.97 -2.11
CA LYS A 73 -6.57 16.47 -3.35
C LYS A 73 -8.05 16.10 -3.51
N VAL A 74 -8.53 15.10 -2.78
CA VAL A 74 -9.96 14.70 -2.80
C VAL A 74 -10.81 15.88 -2.34
N PRO A 75 -11.80 16.33 -3.12
CA PRO A 75 -12.54 17.57 -2.83
C PRO A 75 -13.16 17.58 -1.42
N GLU A 76 -13.77 16.49 -1.00
CA GLU A 76 -14.46 16.36 0.30
C GLU A 76 -13.47 16.43 1.46
N ILE A 77 -12.29 15.79 1.33
CA ILE A 77 -11.22 15.83 2.33
C ILE A 77 -10.63 17.23 2.39
N ARG A 78 -10.39 17.83 1.23
CA ARG A 78 -9.82 19.16 1.10
C ARG A 78 -10.69 20.24 1.76
N GLU A 79 -12.00 20.16 1.59
CA GLU A 79 -12.94 21.09 2.23
C GLU A 79 -13.02 20.85 3.75
N ARG A 80 -13.03 19.60 4.20
CA ARG A 80 -12.93 19.28 5.65
C ARG A 80 -11.65 19.85 6.25
N TRP A 81 -10.50 19.68 5.58
CA TRP A 81 -9.22 20.25 6.01
C TRP A 81 -9.30 21.77 6.16
N LYS A 82 -9.82 22.47 5.12
CA LYS A 82 -10.00 23.92 5.16
C LYS A 82 -10.92 24.38 6.29
N GLY A 83 -11.98 23.63 6.57
CA GLY A 83 -12.90 23.90 7.68
C GLY A 83 -12.21 23.84 9.04
N VAL A 84 -11.23 22.95 9.22
CA VAL A 84 -10.48 22.79 10.48
C VAL A 84 -9.32 23.79 10.57
N HIS A 85 -8.54 23.95 9.48
CA HIS A 85 -7.27 24.69 9.50
C HIS A 85 -7.35 26.10 8.90
N GLY A 86 -8.49 26.50 8.34
CA GLY A 86 -8.69 27.82 7.72
C GLY A 86 -7.97 27.98 6.37
N LYS A 87 -7.17 27.01 5.93
CA LYS A 87 -6.44 26.99 4.64
C LYS A 87 -6.58 25.60 4.01
N TYR A 88 -6.33 25.52 2.71
CA TYR A 88 -6.18 24.22 2.05
C TYR A 88 -4.85 23.56 2.43
N PRO A 89 -4.78 22.22 2.41
CA PRO A 89 -3.55 21.51 2.71
C PRO A 89 -2.48 21.81 1.67
N ASP A 90 -1.25 22.00 2.13
CA ASP A 90 -0.07 22.24 1.30
C ASP A 90 0.96 21.10 1.46
N GLN A 91 2.11 21.21 0.77
CA GLN A 91 3.16 20.20 0.83
C GLN A 91 3.74 20.06 2.25
N GLY A 92 3.85 21.15 3.02
CA GLY A 92 4.33 21.11 4.39
C GLY A 92 3.39 20.29 5.29
N ASP A 93 2.08 20.40 5.09
CA ASP A 93 1.08 19.60 5.81
C ASP A 93 1.23 18.10 5.45
N VAL A 94 1.48 17.78 4.17
CA VAL A 94 1.73 16.39 3.72
C VAL A 94 2.99 15.83 4.36
N ASP A 95 4.07 16.61 4.44
CA ASP A 95 5.34 16.18 5.02
C ASP A 95 5.19 15.91 6.53
N LEU A 96 4.44 16.73 7.25
CA LEU A 96 4.11 16.50 8.66
C LEU A 96 3.27 15.25 8.85
N MET A 97 2.23 15.05 8.04
CA MET A 97 1.42 13.84 8.09
C MET A 97 2.24 12.58 7.79
N PHE A 98 3.16 12.66 6.83
CA PHE A 98 4.03 11.52 6.52
C PHE A 98 5.04 11.23 7.64
N ALA A 99 5.58 12.25 8.30
CA ALA A 99 6.45 12.09 9.47
C ALA A 99 5.73 11.36 10.62
N ASP A 100 4.44 11.62 10.81
CA ASP A 100 3.61 10.90 11.79
C ASP A 100 3.21 9.49 11.33
N PHE A 101 2.95 9.32 10.02
CA PHE A 101 2.54 8.05 9.44
C PHE A 101 3.56 6.94 9.70
N VAL A 102 4.84 7.20 9.48
CA VAL A 102 5.89 6.18 9.58
C VAL A 102 5.94 5.51 10.96
N PRO A 103 6.07 6.24 12.09
CA PRO A 103 6.09 5.60 13.41
C PRO A 103 4.76 4.91 13.75
N MET A 104 3.61 5.48 13.37
CA MET A 104 2.31 4.87 13.59
C MET A 104 2.17 3.55 12.84
N GLN A 105 2.62 3.50 11.58
CA GLN A 105 2.62 2.27 10.78
C GLN A 105 3.54 1.20 11.39
N LEU A 106 4.76 1.56 11.80
CA LEU A 106 5.70 0.63 12.44
C LEU A 106 5.11 0.01 13.72
N ASN A 107 4.40 0.79 14.53
CA ASN A 107 3.79 0.33 15.76
C ASN A 107 2.67 -0.70 15.55
N CYS A 108 1.95 -0.64 14.45
CA CYS A 108 0.84 -1.57 14.19
C CYS A 108 1.17 -2.67 13.17
N LEU A 109 2.25 -2.52 12.40
CA LEU A 109 2.53 -3.34 11.21
C LEU A 109 2.56 -4.85 11.50
N ARG A 110 3.16 -5.27 12.62
CA ARG A 110 3.26 -6.70 12.99
C ARG A 110 1.91 -7.40 13.17
N LYS A 111 0.81 -6.67 13.31
CA LYS A 111 -0.54 -7.24 13.35
C LYS A 111 -1.05 -7.66 11.96
N TYR A 112 -0.35 -7.25 10.90
CA TYR A 112 -0.76 -7.40 9.51
C TYR A 112 0.31 -8.07 8.64
N THR A 113 1.21 -8.86 9.25
CA THR A 113 2.30 -9.54 8.56
C THR A 113 1.99 -11.00 8.24
N THR A 114 0.80 -11.49 8.60
CA THR A 114 0.37 -12.85 8.29
C THR A 114 0.31 -13.05 6.77
N LEU A 115 1.01 -14.06 6.28
CA LEU A 115 0.97 -14.44 4.88
C LEU A 115 -0.43 -14.93 4.49
N LEU A 116 -0.83 -14.67 3.26
CA LEU A 116 -2.05 -15.23 2.71
C LEU A 116 -1.93 -16.77 2.60
N PRO A 117 -3.06 -17.49 2.64
CA PRO A 117 -3.06 -18.94 2.47
C PRO A 117 -2.27 -19.36 1.22
N HIS A 118 -1.46 -20.40 1.36
CA HIS A 118 -0.65 -21.00 0.30
C HIS A 118 0.50 -20.16 -0.27
N VAL A 119 0.71 -18.92 0.15
CA VAL A 119 1.79 -18.07 -0.37
C VAL A 119 3.15 -18.70 -0.15
N ALA A 120 3.45 -19.17 1.07
CA ALA A 120 4.73 -19.82 1.37
C ALA A 120 4.94 -21.08 0.53
N GLU A 121 3.92 -21.95 0.43
CA GLU A 121 3.95 -23.18 -0.34
C GLU A 121 4.21 -22.92 -1.84
N VAL A 122 3.44 -22.00 -2.42
CA VAL A 122 3.52 -21.68 -3.87
C VAL A 122 4.84 -21.02 -4.21
N THR A 123 5.32 -20.08 -3.40
CA THR A 123 6.61 -19.42 -3.64
C THR A 123 7.77 -20.40 -3.52
N GLN A 124 7.77 -21.30 -2.54
CA GLN A 124 8.76 -22.36 -2.42
C GLN A 124 8.76 -23.33 -3.62
N LYS A 125 7.57 -23.66 -4.13
CA LYS A 125 7.44 -24.48 -5.35
C LYS A 125 8.11 -23.79 -6.55
N PHE A 126 7.81 -22.53 -6.78
CA PHE A 126 8.43 -21.78 -7.88
C PHE A 126 9.95 -21.64 -7.71
N GLN A 127 10.44 -21.44 -6.49
CA GLN A 127 11.88 -21.38 -6.22
C GLN A 127 12.58 -22.72 -6.53
N LYS A 128 11.94 -23.86 -6.21
CA LYS A 128 12.44 -25.19 -6.58
C LYS A 128 12.49 -25.40 -8.10
N GLU A 129 11.63 -24.75 -8.85
CA GLU A 129 11.63 -24.73 -10.32
C GLU A 129 12.64 -23.72 -10.91
N GLY A 130 13.44 -23.06 -10.07
CA GLY A 130 14.45 -22.09 -10.48
C GLY A 130 13.91 -20.68 -10.79
N ILE A 131 12.67 -20.40 -10.40
CA ILE A 131 12.07 -19.07 -10.55
C ILE A 131 12.47 -18.19 -9.36
N LYS A 132 13.07 -17.05 -9.64
CA LYS A 132 13.42 -16.06 -8.61
C LYS A 132 12.18 -15.30 -8.18
N ILE A 133 11.98 -15.18 -6.86
CA ILE A 133 10.88 -14.41 -6.30
C ILE A 133 11.41 -13.12 -5.70
N GLY A 134 10.81 -12.00 -6.07
CA GLY A 134 11.03 -10.70 -5.50
C GLY A 134 9.71 -10.06 -5.07
N SER A 135 9.77 -8.93 -4.40
CA SER A 135 8.59 -8.18 -3.98
C SER A 135 8.73 -6.71 -4.34
N SER A 136 7.58 -6.06 -4.56
CA SER A 136 7.44 -4.62 -4.73
C SER A 136 6.38 -4.11 -3.76
N THR A 137 6.61 -2.97 -3.14
CA THR A 137 5.68 -2.40 -2.17
C THR A 137 5.84 -0.89 -2.06
N GLY A 138 4.78 -0.19 -1.68
CA GLY A 138 4.82 1.22 -1.30
C GLY A 138 5.31 1.50 0.13
N PHE A 139 5.77 0.47 0.87
CA PHE A 139 6.33 0.63 2.20
C PHE A 139 7.77 1.16 2.16
N VAL A 140 8.17 1.89 3.20
CA VAL A 140 9.57 2.33 3.39
C VAL A 140 10.44 1.19 3.92
N ARG A 141 11.77 1.31 3.81
CA ARG A 141 12.70 0.22 4.14
C ARG A 141 12.52 -0.34 5.55
N SER A 142 12.34 0.49 6.56
CA SER A 142 12.13 0.05 7.95
C SER A 142 10.86 -0.79 8.14
N MET A 143 9.83 -0.58 7.32
CA MET A 143 8.63 -1.42 7.31
C MET A 143 8.91 -2.74 6.62
N VAL A 144 9.63 -2.71 5.48
CA VAL A 144 10.00 -3.93 4.74
C VAL A 144 10.83 -4.87 5.60
N ASP A 145 11.75 -4.35 6.41
CA ASP A 145 12.57 -5.17 7.34
C ASP A 145 11.69 -5.99 8.29
N ILE A 146 10.62 -5.39 8.83
CA ILE A 146 9.65 -6.10 9.68
C ILE A 146 8.89 -7.19 8.90
N LEU A 147 8.45 -6.86 7.68
CA LEU A 147 7.72 -7.80 6.83
C LEU A 147 8.59 -9.01 6.46
N GLU A 148 9.84 -8.77 6.06
CA GLU A 148 10.80 -9.83 5.74
C GLU A 148 11.11 -10.70 6.96
N GLU A 149 11.29 -10.09 8.13
CA GLU A 149 11.55 -10.82 9.39
C GLU A 149 10.38 -11.76 9.72
N ASP A 150 9.15 -11.24 9.67
CA ASP A 150 7.97 -12.01 10.05
C ASP A 150 7.59 -13.06 8.99
N ALA A 151 7.78 -12.77 7.70
CA ALA A 151 7.56 -13.75 6.65
C ALA A 151 8.51 -14.95 6.73
N LYS A 152 9.76 -14.74 7.16
CA LYS A 152 10.74 -15.83 7.37
C LYS A 152 10.37 -16.79 8.49
N LYS A 153 9.45 -16.41 9.37
CA LYS A 153 8.98 -17.24 10.50
C LYS A 153 7.78 -18.11 10.14
N GLN A 154 7.16 -17.87 8.99
CA GLN A 154 5.96 -18.53 8.49
C GLN A 154 6.29 -19.48 7.31
#